data_4dc76c96b5538fad7a69a8a4425efb43
#
_entry.id   4dc76c96b5538fad7a69a8a4425efb43
#
_cell.length_a   1.000
_cell.length_b   1.000
_cell.length_c   1.000
_cell.angle_alpha   90.00
_cell.angle_beta   90.00
_cell.angle_gamma   90.00
#
_symmetry.space_group_name_H-M   'P 1'
#
loop_
_entity.id
_entity.type
_entity.pdbx_description
1 polymer ?
#
loop_
_entity_poly.entity_id
_entity_poly.type
_entity_poly.pdbx_seq_one_letter_code
_entity_poly.pdbx_strand_id
1 'polypeptide(L)'
;MNVRKFSLLLVVAALFMLALAACGGGAAEVTPTEAPVVEEPTAVSEEPVAEEPAAGDLGTAENPIIMSFVPSGDTQDIIASGDTLAQLLTDATGLTVQSTVGTDFSSVREAMCAGQAHIGWLNTFNYVMAAEQCGVDAALVTSRFGATTYAGQIIVRADSGIETLQDLKGKVMCWVDPASTSGYIIPRIMLAAEGIDPDTDFAETIEAGSHNNVVTQVYNGDCDAGATFSDARTGIEEEFPDVLEKVIVLANTSDIPNDSVAFIADFPADMREQIVTALLDIAGTPEGQEALNTLYNIEGLQASSDAFYDTFRADLSRAGINIEDLAQ
;
A
#
# COMPACT_ATOMS: atom_id res chain seq x y z
N MET A 1 24.13 23.08 -47.31
CA MET A 1 24.40 22.23 -48.52
C MET A 1 25.25 21.08 -48.03
N ASN A 2 24.61 19.97 -47.62
CA ASN A 2 25.29 18.65 -47.57
C ASN A 2 24.23 17.57 -47.44
N VAL A 3 24.12 16.87 -48.50
CA VAL A 3 23.30 15.73 -48.85
C VAL A 3 23.97 14.49 -48.25
N ARG A 4 23.48 13.96 -47.12
CA ARG A 4 23.90 12.64 -46.59
C ARG A 4 23.05 12.17 -45.40
N LYS A 5 21.74 12.04 -45.57
CA LYS A 5 20.82 11.31 -44.63
C LYS A 5 19.56 10.76 -45.33
N PHE A 6 19.71 10.21 -46.52
CA PHE A 6 18.60 9.60 -47.26
C PHE A 6 19.07 8.25 -47.89
N SER A 7 19.47 7.28 -47.10
CA SER A 7 19.84 5.96 -47.61
C SER A 7 19.85 4.87 -46.53
N LEU A 8 18.83 4.85 -45.64
CA LEU A 8 18.68 3.70 -44.71
C LEU A 8 17.23 3.29 -44.44
N LEU A 9 16.31 3.55 -45.35
CA LEU A 9 14.88 3.23 -45.18
C LEU A 9 14.27 2.42 -46.35
N LEU A 10 15.08 1.66 -47.11
CA LEU A 10 14.65 0.92 -48.30
C LEU A 10 15.13 -0.55 -48.38
N VAL A 11 15.51 -1.19 -47.26
CA VAL A 11 15.99 -2.60 -47.26
C VAL A 11 15.14 -3.56 -46.43
N VAL A 12 14.07 -3.15 -45.77
CA VAL A 12 13.24 -4.05 -44.93
C VAL A 12 11.88 -4.43 -45.55
N ALA A 13 11.59 -4.03 -46.80
CA ALA A 13 10.29 -4.29 -47.45
C ALA A 13 10.31 -5.40 -48.54
N ALA A 14 11.31 -6.27 -48.60
CA ALA A 14 11.46 -7.25 -49.72
C ALA A 14 11.63 -8.72 -49.29
N LEU A 15 11.01 -9.17 -48.18
CA LEU A 15 11.14 -10.56 -47.72
C LEU A 15 9.86 -11.20 -47.18
N PHE A 16 8.69 -10.83 -47.71
CA PHE A 16 7.41 -11.47 -47.33
C PHE A 16 6.46 -11.66 -48.53
N MET A 17 6.93 -12.24 -49.61
CA MET A 17 6.06 -12.80 -50.68
C MET A 17 6.80 -13.93 -51.40
N LEU A 18 6.58 -15.18 -50.97
CA LEU A 18 6.69 -16.39 -51.81
C LEU A 18 6.32 -17.61 -50.97
N ALA A 19 5.05 -18.03 -51.01
CA ALA A 19 4.62 -19.42 -50.85
C ALA A 19 3.09 -19.54 -51.00
N LEU A 20 2.62 -19.48 -52.21
CA LEU A 20 1.27 -19.93 -52.59
C LEU A 20 1.34 -20.38 -54.04
N ALA A 21 1.56 -21.69 -54.24
CA ALA A 21 1.07 -22.41 -55.43
C ALA A 21 1.51 -23.88 -55.36
N ALA A 22 0.56 -24.79 -55.16
CA ALA A 22 0.55 -26.07 -55.90
C ALA A 22 -0.83 -26.70 -55.71
N CYS A 23 -1.57 -26.65 -56.80
CA CYS A 23 -2.78 -27.40 -57.07
C CYS A 23 -2.44 -28.89 -57.30
N GLY A 24 -3.39 -29.79 -57.02
CA GLY A 24 -3.39 -31.13 -57.46
C GLY A 24 -4.72 -31.81 -57.16
N GLY A 25 -5.61 -31.87 -58.14
CA GLY A 25 -6.89 -32.56 -58.06
C GLY A 25 -6.79 -34.08 -58.07
N GLY A 26 -7.78 -34.73 -57.45
CA GLY A 26 -8.02 -36.16 -57.57
C GLY A 26 -9.42 -36.45 -57.01
N ALA A 27 -10.34 -36.73 -57.92
CA ALA A 27 -11.64 -37.28 -57.63
C ALA A 27 -11.54 -38.73 -57.17
N ALA A 28 -12.12 -39.11 -56.07
CA ALA A 28 -12.31 -40.52 -55.69
C ALA A 28 -13.69 -40.65 -54.99
N GLU A 29 -14.40 -41.53 -55.58
CA GLU A 29 -15.56 -42.38 -55.30
C GLU A 29 -16.16 -42.36 -53.85
N VAL A 30 -17.48 -42.13 -53.81
CA VAL A 30 -18.31 -42.14 -52.60
C VAL A 30 -18.75 -43.57 -52.30
N THR A 31 -18.27 -44.16 -51.22
CA THR A 31 -18.85 -45.35 -50.58
C THR A 31 -19.66 -44.97 -49.38
N PRO A 32 -20.85 -45.50 -49.15
CA PRO A 32 -21.64 -45.12 -47.95
C PRO A 32 -21.09 -45.81 -46.72
N THR A 33 -20.66 -45.01 -45.77
CA THR A 33 -20.21 -45.46 -44.45
C THR A 33 -21.34 -45.39 -43.44
N GLU A 34 -21.45 -46.44 -42.67
CA GLU A 34 -22.38 -46.63 -41.54
C GLU A 34 -22.44 -45.47 -40.60
N ALA A 35 -23.60 -45.30 -39.98
CA ALA A 35 -23.89 -44.30 -38.93
C ALA A 35 -22.98 -44.49 -37.70
N PRO A 36 -22.41 -43.42 -37.13
CA PRO A 36 -21.61 -43.53 -35.91
C PRO A 36 -22.50 -43.86 -34.72
N VAL A 37 -22.06 -44.85 -33.96
CA VAL A 37 -22.55 -45.24 -32.65
C VAL A 37 -22.39 -44.03 -31.75
N VAL A 38 -23.49 -43.59 -31.09
CA VAL A 38 -23.47 -42.58 -30.04
C VAL A 38 -22.79 -43.20 -28.81
N GLU A 39 -21.55 -42.81 -28.57
CA GLU A 39 -20.91 -43.05 -27.26
C GLU A 39 -21.60 -42.20 -26.22
N GLU A 40 -22.06 -42.82 -25.14
CA GLU A 40 -22.54 -42.17 -23.90
C GLU A 40 -21.44 -41.24 -23.39
N PRO A 41 -21.79 -40.03 -22.90
CA PRO A 41 -20.81 -39.12 -22.31
C PRO A 41 -20.20 -39.76 -21.06
N THR A 42 -18.92 -40.04 -21.11
CA THR A 42 -18.09 -40.41 -19.99
C THR A 42 -18.26 -39.34 -18.90
N ALA A 43 -18.64 -39.75 -17.72
CA ALA A 43 -18.75 -38.90 -16.55
C ALA A 43 -17.42 -38.14 -16.39
N VAL A 44 -17.47 -36.83 -16.49
CA VAL A 44 -16.38 -35.92 -16.11
C VAL A 44 -16.24 -36.11 -14.62
N SER A 45 -15.09 -36.64 -14.20
CA SER A 45 -14.70 -36.65 -12.80
C SER A 45 -14.62 -35.18 -12.37
N GLU A 46 -15.55 -34.77 -11.52
CA GLU A 46 -15.43 -33.49 -10.82
C GLU A 46 -14.14 -33.59 -9.99
N GLU A 47 -13.15 -32.75 -10.35
CA GLU A 47 -12.04 -32.47 -9.44
C GLU A 47 -12.65 -31.95 -8.12
N PRO A 48 -12.15 -32.38 -6.97
CA PRO A 48 -12.65 -31.89 -5.70
C PRO A 48 -12.42 -30.37 -5.68
N VAL A 49 -13.53 -29.61 -5.64
CA VAL A 49 -13.51 -28.20 -5.26
C VAL A 49 -12.84 -28.19 -3.91
N ALA A 50 -11.70 -27.47 -3.79
CA ALA A 50 -11.08 -27.26 -2.50
C ALA A 50 -12.15 -26.64 -1.59
N GLU A 51 -12.53 -27.33 -0.54
CA GLU A 51 -13.38 -26.80 0.51
C GLU A 51 -12.68 -25.54 1.05
N GLU A 52 -13.37 -24.39 1.02
CA GLU A 52 -12.95 -23.22 1.78
C GLU A 52 -12.76 -23.68 3.24
N PRO A 53 -11.60 -23.36 3.89
CA PRO A 53 -11.38 -23.79 5.25
C PRO A 53 -12.51 -23.29 6.14
N ALA A 54 -13.11 -24.20 6.89
CA ALA A 54 -14.15 -23.84 7.85
C ALA A 54 -13.59 -22.85 8.87
N ALA A 55 -14.39 -21.84 9.27
CA ALA A 55 -13.98 -20.77 10.21
C ALA A 55 -13.38 -21.30 11.55
N GLY A 56 -13.55 -22.61 11.84
CA GLY A 56 -12.98 -23.28 13.01
C GLY A 56 -11.50 -23.64 12.93
N ASP A 57 -10.85 -23.49 11.76
CA ASP A 57 -9.44 -23.85 11.57
C ASP A 57 -8.50 -22.63 11.54
N LEU A 58 -9.03 -21.41 11.58
CA LEU A 58 -8.23 -20.18 11.60
C LEU A 58 -7.38 -20.11 12.89
N GLY A 59 -6.14 -19.68 12.77
CA GLY A 59 -5.20 -19.58 13.89
C GLY A 59 -4.46 -20.89 14.20
N THR A 60 -4.51 -21.85 13.29
CA THR A 60 -3.72 -23.10 13.36
C THR A 60 -2.46 -22.98 12.50
N ALA A 61 -1.54 -23.95 12.63
CA ALA A 61 -0.32 -23.98 11.80
C ALA A 61 -0.65 -24.18 10.30
N GLU A 62 -1.73 -24.87 9.99
CA GLU A 62 -2.22 -25.14 8.63
C GLU A 62 -3.00 -23.97 8.05
N ASN A 63 -3.63 -23.16 8.92
CA ASN A 63 -4.41 -21.97 8.52
C ASN A 63 -4.12 -20.81 9.48
N PRO A 64 -2.94 -20.16 9.37
CA PRO A 64 -2.52 -19.09 10.29
C PRO A 64 -3.31 -17.81 10.08
N ILE A 65 -3.40 -17.01 11.13
CA ILE A 65 -3.87 -15.63 11.03
C ILE A 65 -2.77 -14.81 10.33
N ILE A 66 -3.10 -14.19 9.22
CA ILE A 66 -2.16 -13.31 8.49
C ILE A 66 -2.35 -11.87 8.97
N MET A 67 -1.27 -11.29 9.49
CA MET A 67 -1.17 -9.90 9.92
C MET A 67 -0.30 -9.13 8.91
N SER A 68 -0.87 -8.14 8.24
CA SER A 68 -0.23 -7.45 7.11
C SER A 68 0.08 -5.99 7.44
N PHE A 69 1.22 -5.51 6.94
CA PHE A 69 1.78 -4.18 7.20
C PHE A 69 1.99 -3.39 5.91
N VAL A 70 1.69 -2.08 5.91
CA VAL A 70 2.01 -1.19 4.78
C VAL A 70 3.52 -0.89 4.73
N PRO A 71 4.15 -0.73 3.56
CA PRO A 71 5.59 -0.48 3.42
C PRO A 71 5.95 1.00 3.69
N SER A 72 5.63 1.51 4.89
CA SER A 72 5.75 2.94 5.23
C SER A 72 7.20 3.41 5.46
N GLY A 73 8.09 2.53 5.94
CA GLY A 73 9.47 2.81 6.31
C GLY A 73 10.48 1.90 5.60
N ASP A 74 11.53 1.50 6.32
CA ASP A 74 12.46 0.49 5.84
C ASP A 74 11.81 -0.90 5.84
N THR A 75 11.86 -1.58 4.70
CA THR A 75 11.17 -2.87 4.53
C THR A 75 11.74 -3.96 5.44
N GLN A 76 13.06 -3.96 5.71
CA GLN A 76 13.67 -4.99 6.57
C GLN A 76 13.28 -4.79 8.03
N ASP A 77 13.20 -3.53 8.48
CA ASP A 77 12.74 -3.19 9.82
C ASP A 77 11.25 -3.56 10.01
N ILE A 78 10.42 -3.32 9.00
CA ILE A 78 9.00 -3.69 9.02
C ILE A 78 8.84 -5.21 9.07
N ILE A 79 9.60 -5.97 8.28
CA ILE A 79 9.59 -7.46 8.32
C ILE A 79 10.01 -7.94 9.71
N ALA A 80 11.15 -7.50 10.22
CA ALA A 80 11.67 -7.95 11.51
C ALA A 80 10.73 -7.62 12.69
N SER A 81 10.17 -6.40 12.69
CA SER A 81 9.22 -5.96 13.72
C SER A 81 7.88 -6.69 13.61
N GLY A 82 7.40 -6.91 12.38
CA GLY A 82 6.18 -7.67 12.11
C GLY A 82 6.29 -9.12 12.57
N ASP A 83 7.41 -9.78 12.28
CA ASP A 83 7.70 -11.15 12.74
C ASP A 83 7.77 -11.23 14.27
N THR A 84 8.40 -10.25 14.92
CA THR A 84 8.45 -10.15 16.38
C THR A 84 7.05 -10.02 16.97
N LEU A 85 6.22 -9.11 16.46
CA LEU A 85 4.84 -8.93 16.92
C LEU A 85 3.99 -10.17 16.67
N ALA A 86 4.13 -10.85 15.53
CA ALA A 86 3.43 -12.10 15.23
C ALA A 86 3.81 -13.23 16.20
N GLN A 87 5.10 -13.33 16.55
CA GLN A 87 5.58 -14.31 17.53
C GLN A 87 5.06 -14.01 18.94
N LEU A 88 5.13 -12.75 19.38
CA LEU A 88 4.60 -12.32 20.68
C LEU A 88 3.09 -12.59 20.78
N LEU A 89 2.33 -12.34 19.71
CA LEU A 89 0.90 -12.66 19.65
C LEU A 89 0.67 -14.17 19.72
N THR A 90 1.45 -14.97 18.99
CA THR A 90 1.35 -16.43 19.02
C THR A 90 1.60 -16.96 20.42
N ASP A 91 2.63 -16.47 21.11
CA ASP A 91 2.99 -16.88 22.47
C ASP A 91 1.92 -16.47 23.51
N ALA A 92 1.32 -15.28 23.34
CA ALA A 92 0.32 -14.75 24.27
C ALA A 92 -1.07 -15.41 24.08
N THR A 93 -1.42 -15.79 22.84
CA THR A 93 -2.79 -16.25 22.51
C THR A 93 -2.87 -17.75 22.27
N GLY A 94 -1.76 -18.40 21.90
CA GLY A 94 -1.75 -19.79 21.41
C GLY A 94 -2.27 -19.93 19.97
N LEU A 95 -2.67 -18.83 19.32
CA LEU A 95 -3.08 -18.79 17.91
C LEU A 95 -1.82 -18.64 17.03
N THR A 96 -1.75 -19.36 15.93
CA THR A 96 -0.65 -19.15 14.96
C THR A 96 -0.89 -17.87 14.18
N VAL A 97 0.01 -16.87 14.34
CA VAL A 97 -0.01 -15.60 13.61
C VAL A 97 1.24 -15.52 12.74
N GLN A 98 1.08 -15.05 11.51
CA GLN A 98 2.18 -14.80 10.57
C GLN A 98 2.12 -13.36 10.08
N SER A 99 3.28 -12.74 9.92
CA SER A 99 3.41 -11.39 9.38
C SER A 99 3.58 -11.41 7.87
N THR A 100 3.10 -10.36 7.20
CA THR A 100 3.39 -10.07 5.80
C THR A 100 3.54 -8.57 5.60
N VAL A 101 4.33 -8.16 4.61
CA VAL A 101 4.45 -6.74 4.22
C VAL A 101 3.91 -6.58 2.80
N GLY A 102 3.06 -5.59 2.59
CA GLY A 102 2.54 -5.26 1.27
C GLY A 102 3.63 -4.81 0.30
N THR A 103 3.39 -4.99 -0.99
CA THR A 103 4.27 -4.48 -2.05
C THR A 103 4.15 -2.96 -2.21
N ASP A 104 2.99 -2.43 -1.88
CA ASP A 104 2.64 -1.02 -1.83
C ASP A 104 1.54 -0.80 -0.78
N PHE A 105 1.11 0.47 -0.59
CA PHE A 105 0.12 0.82 0.43
C PHE A 105 -1.28 0.24 0.15
N SER A 106 -1.68 0.08 -1.11
CA SER A 106 -2.99 -0.45 -1.49
C SER A 106 -3.07 -1.97 -1.37
N SER A 107 -1.96 -2.68 -1.58
CA SER A 107 -1.92 -4.15 -1.60
C SER A 107 -2.36 -4.78 -0.29
N VAL A 108 -2.10 -4.13 0.86
CA VAL A 108 -2.57 -4.61 2.18
C VAL A 108 -4.10 -4.54 2.28
N ARG A 109 -4.70 -3.41 1.86
CA ARG A 109 -6.15 -3.26 1.79
C ARG A 109 -6.77 -4.33 0.87
N GLU A 110 -6.20 -4.50 -0.32
CA GLU A 110 -6.67 -5.48 -1.31
C GLU A 110 -6.57 -6.91 -0.77
N ALA A 111 -5.48 -7.26 -0.09
CA ALA A 111 -5.32 -8.55 0.56
C ALA A 111 -6.37 -8.80 1.65
N MET A 112 -6.72 -7.76 2.45
CA MET A 112 -7.77 -7.85 3.45
C MET A 112 -9.15 -8.02 2.81
N CYS A 113 -9.48 -7.24 1.79
CA CYS A 113 -10.76 -7.36 1.08
C CYS A 113 -10.91 -8.70 0.34
N ALA A 114 -9.80 -9.31 -0.05
CA ALA A 114 -9.78 -10.66 -0.66
C ALA A 114 -9.74 -11.80 0.38
N GLY A 115 -9.70 -11.50 1.69
CA GLY A 115 -9.59 -12.50 2.75
C GLY A 115 -8.22 -13.19 2.83
N GLN A 116 -7.19 -12.62 2.17
CA GLN A 116 -5.82 -13.13 2.19
C GLN A 116 -5.00 -12.60 3.37
N ALA A 117 -5.39 -11.46 3.94
CA ALA A 117 -4.90 -10.93 5.20
C ALA A 117 -6.09 -10.72 6.15
N HIS A 118 -5.92 -11.08 7.41
CA HIS A 118 -6.99 -11.07 8.41
C HIS A 118 -6.93 -9.85 9.33
N ILE A 119 -5.72 -9.35 9.58
CA ILE A 119 -5.42 -8.18 10.39
C ILE A 119 -4.54 -7.26 9.54
N GLY A 120 -4.90 -5.98 9.47
CA GLY A 120 -4.13 -4.96 8.76
C GLY A 120 -3.67 -3.84 9.69
N TRP A 121 -2.40 -3.48 9.57
CA TRP A 121 -1.86 -2.23 10.10
C TRP A 121 -1.94 -1.21 8.98
N LEU A 122 -3.06 -0.47 8.95
CA LEU A 122 -3.45 0.39 7.85
C LEU A 122 -3.26 1.87 8.21
N ASN A 123 -2.64 2.62 7.32
CA ASN A 123 -2.71 4.07 7.38
C ASN A 123 -4.16 4.54 7.18
N THR A 124 -4.48 5.73 7.66
CA THR A 124 -5.83 6.27 7.76
C THR A 124 -6.63 6.18 6.47
N PHE A 125 -6.03 6.56 5.33
CA PHE A 125 -6.71 6.52 4.03
C PHE A 125 -7.06 5.08 3.61
N ASN A 126 -6.11 4.15 3.68
CA ASN A 126 -6.38 2.74 3.35
C ASN A 126 -7.40 2.11 4.30
N TYR A 127 -7.39 2.51 5.59
CA TYR A 127 -8.41 2.04 6.52
C TYR A 127 -9.82 2.48 6.10
N VAL A 128 -10.03 3.78 5.85
CA VAL A 128 -11.39 4.25 5.49
C VAL A 128 -11.84 3.69 4.14
N MET A 129 -10.91 3.46 3.21
CA MET A 129 -11.19 2.77 1.95
C MET A 129 -11.60 1.30 2.18
N ALA A 130 -10.87 0.55 3.01
CA ALA A 130 -11.17 -0.84 3.33
C ALA A 130 -12.51 -0.99 4.08
N ALA A 131 -12.79 -0.08 5.02
CA ALA A 131 -14.06 -0.05 5.74
C ALA A 131 -15.24 0.11 4.80
N GLU A 132 -15.16 1.03 3.84
CA GLU A 132 -16.20 1.25 2.84
C GLU A 132 -16.29 0.09 1.83
N GLN A 133 -15.16 -0.40 1.36
CA GLN A 133 -15.09 -1.35 0.26
C GLN A 133 -15.47 -2.78 0.67
N CYS A 134 -15.07 -3.22 1.86
CA CYS A 134 -15.23 -4.60 2.30
C CYS A 134 -15.51 -4.76 3.80
N GLY A 135 -15.88 -3.69 4.50
CA GLY A 135 -16.34 -3.78 5.89
C GLY A 135 -15.24 -4.09 6.91
N VAL A 136 -13.98 -3.78 6.58
CA VAL A 136 -12.88 -3.86 7.56
C VAL A 136 -13.17 -2.92 8.72
N ASP A 137 -12.96 -3.39 9.96
CA ASP A 137 -13.32 -2.65 11.17
C ASP A 137 -12.11 -2.45 12.10
N ALA A 138 -11.85 -1.19 12.49
CA ALA A 138 -10.76 -0.85 13.39
C ALA A 138 -11.05 -1.30 14.82
N ALA A 139 -10.04 -1.87 15.48
CA ALA A 139 -10.09 -2.22 16.90
C ALA A 139 -9.16 -1.36 17.73
N LEU A 140 -8.00 -0.99 17.16
CA LEU A 140 -7.00 -0.17 17.83
C LEU A 140 -6.56 0.98 16.93
N VAL A 141 -6.12 2.07 17.55
CA VAL A 141 -5.39 3.16 16.94
C VAL A 141 -4.01 3.23 17.56
N THR A 142 -3.00 3.52 16.74
CA THR A 142 -1.63 3.74 17.23
C THR A 142 -1.49 5.11 17.89
N SER A 143 -0.57 5.23 18.85
CA SER A 143 -0.16 6.51 19.37
C SER A 143 1.32 6.78 19.08
N ARG A 144 1.61 8.01 18.67
CA ARG A 144 2.95 8.53 18.39
C ARG A 144 3.06 9.89 19.04
N PHE A 145 4.21 10.22 19.63
CA PHE A 145 4.43 11.50 20.30
C PHE A 145 3.34 11.84 21.34
N GLY A 146 2.83 10.81 22.03
CA GLY A 146 1.79 10.95 23.04
C GLY A 146 0.37 11.22 22.51
N ALA A 147 0.14 11.15 21.18
CA ALA A 147 -1.14 11.47 20.56
C ALA A 147 -1.64 10.34 19.64
N THR A 148 -2.96 10.26 19.45
CA THR A 148 -3.63 9.40 18.46
C THR A 148 -3.87 10.11 17.13
N THR A 149 -3.31 11.30 16.96
CA THR A 149 -3.28 12.06 15.72
C THR A 149 -1.83 12.47 15.41
N TYR A 150 -1.54 12.72 14.15
CA TYR A 150 -0.26 13.22 13.67
C TYR A 150 -0.48 14.20 12.52
N ALA A 151 0.57 14.81 11.98
CA ALA A 151 0.47 15.67 10.80
C ALA A 151 1.34 15.15 9.66
N GLY A 152 0.97 15.45 8.43
CA GLY A 152 1.86 15.39 7.29
C GLY A 152 2.80 16.60 7.27
N GLN A 153 3.91 16.49 6.55
CA GLN A 153 4.88 17.56 6.35
C GLN A 153 5.25 17.66 4.87
N ILE A 154 5.45 18.90 4.42
CA ILE A 154 6.24 19.16 3.21
C ILE A 154 7.64 19.54 3.68
N ILE A 155 8.63 18.83 3.18
CA ILE A 155 10.05 19.00 3.50
C ILE A 155 10.82 19.48 2.28
N VAL A 156 11.86 20.27 2.51
CA VAL A 156 12.77 20.79 1.49
C VAL A 156 14.20 20.80 2.02
N ARG A 157 15.19 20.95 1.15
CA ARG A 157 16.58 21.19 1.63
C ARG A 157 16.70 22.59 2.18
N ALA A 158 17.48 22.73 3.24
CA ALA A 158 17.75 24.03 3.89
C ALA A 158 18.43 25.05 2.95
N ASP A 159 19.20 24.57 1.97
CA ASP A 159 19.92 25.39 0.99
C ASP A 159 19.17 25.55 -0.36
N SER A 160 17.91 25.09 -0.46
CA SER A 160 17.10 25.10 -1.70
C SER A 160 16.64 26.50 -2.13
N GLY A 161 16.56 27.43 -1.19
CA GLY A 161 15.94 28.74 -1.40
C GLY A 161 14.41 28.70 -1.50
N ILE A 162 13.77 27.56 -1.19
CA ILE A 162 12.31 27.41 -1.11
C ILE A 162 11.90 27.84 0.31
N GLU A 163 11.12 28.92 0.43
CA GLU A 163 10.69 29.50 1.69
C GLU A 163 9.18 29.45 1.90
N THR A 164 8.41 29.30 0.82
CA THR A 164 6.95 29.25 0.83
C THR A 164 6.40 28.10 -0.02
N LEU A 165 5.14 27.70 0.19
CA LEU A 165 4.48 26.70 -0.65
C LEU A 165 4.42 27.15 -2.13
N GLN A 166 4.31 28.45 -2.41
CA GLN A 166 4.26 28.95 -3.79
C GLN A 166 5.58 28.77 -4.55
N ASP A 167 6.72 28.67 -3.83
CA ASP A 167 8.03 28.41 -4.43
C ASP A 167 8.18 26.98 -4.96
N LEU A 168 7.23 26.09 -4.59
CA LEU A 168 7.18 24.71 -5.07
C LEU A 168 6.76 24.59 -6.54
N LYS A 169 6.12 25.62 -7.11
CA LYS A 169 5.71 25.61 -8.52
C LYS A 169 6.92 25.49 -9.44
N GLY A 170 6.84 24.53 -10.37
CA GLY A 170 7.94 24.23 -11.30
C GLY A 170 9.11 23.45 -10.68
N LYS A 171 8.96 22.91 -9.46
CA LYS A 171 9.95 22.08 -8.77
C LYS A 171 9.70 20.60 -8.97
N VAL A 172 10.68 19.77 -8.63
CA VAL A 172 10.54 18.31 -8.57
C VAL A 172 10.00 17.93 -7.19
N MET A 173 8.85 17.25 -7.16
CA MET A 173 8.16 16.85 -5.94
C MET A 173 8.20 15.34 -5.74
N CYS A 174 8.66 14.90 -4.58
CA CYS A 174 8.61 13.49 -4.16
C CYS A 174 7.35 13.20 -3.34
N TRP A 175 6.60 12.22 -3.75
CA TRP A 175 5.48 11.62 -3.03
C TRP A 175 5.87 10.25 -2.51
N VAL A 176 5.20 9.77 -1.46
CA VAL A 176 5.41 8.41 -0.94
C VAL A 176 4.78 7.38 -1.86
N ASP A 177 3.45 7.41 -1.95
CA ASP A 177 2.61 6.44 -2.64
C ASP A 177 1.20 7.06 -2.79
N PRO A 178 0.46 6.85 -3.88
CA PRO A 178 -0.87 7.44 -4.09
C PRO A 178 -1.88 7.16 -2.98
N ALA A 179 -1.73 6.06 -2.24
CA ALA A 179 -2.58 5.70 -1.11
C ALA A 179 -1.99 6.10 0.26
N SER A 180 -0.85 6.81 0.31
CA SER A 180 -0.29 7.34 1.56
C SER A 180 -1.07 8.54 2.05
N THR A 181 -1.59 8.49 3.28
CA THR A 181 -2.37 9.59 3.88
C THR A 181 -1.55 10.87 4.00
N SER A 182 -0.38 10.80 4.65
CA SER A 182 0.46 11.97 4.96
C SER A 182 1.51 12.26 3.89
N GLY A 183 1.85 11.27 3.06
CA GLY A 183 2.84 11.42 2.00
C GLY A 183 2.23 11.70 0.61
N TYR A 184 0.90 11.79 0.51
CA TYR A 184 0.21 12.05 -0.76
C TYR A 184 -1.13 12.75 -0.58
N ILE A 185 -2.14 12.10 0.04
CA ILE A 185 -3.55 12.57 0.03
C ILE A 185 -3.69 13.94 0.69
N ILE A 186 -3.33 14.07 1.95
CA ILE A 186 -3.54 15.31 2.73
C ILE A 186 -2.63 16.45 2.26
N PRO A 187 -1.32 16.24 1.96
CA PRO A 187 -0.50 17.29 1.37
C PRO A 187 -1.04 17.82 0.04
N ARG A 188 -1.59 16.98 -0.83
CA ARG A 188 -2.19 17.42 -2.10
C ARG A 188 -3.44 18.28 -1.88
N ILE A 189 -4.28 17.91 -0.89
CA ILE A 189 -5.44 18.72 -0.47
C ILE A 189 -4.96 20.09 0.04
N MET A 190 -3.94 20.11 0.89
CA MET A 190 -3.36 21.35 1.41
C MET A 190 -2.82 22.23 0.28
N LEU A 191 -2.06 21.69 -0.65
CA LEU A 191 -1.52 22.43 -1.80
C LEU A 191 -2.64 22.99 -2.69
N ALA A 192 -3.67 22.19 -2.96
CA ALA A 192 -4.82 22.64 -3.75
C ALA A 192 -5.57 23.79 -3.06
N ALA A 193 -5.71 23.77 -1.74
CA ALA A 193 -6.31 24.86 -0.97
C ALA A 193 -5.48 26.15 -1.03
N GLU A 194 -4.15 26.05 -1.19
CA GLU A 194 -3.23 27.18 -1.41
C GLU A 194 -3.12 27.61 -2.88
N GLY A 195 -3.93 27.03 -3.76
CA GLY A 195 -3.95 27.38 -5.20
C GLY A 195 -2.75 26.83 -5.98
N ILE A 196 -2.20 25.71 -5.50
CA ILE A 196 -1.17 24.93 -6.19
C ILE A 196 -1.83 23.64 -6.68
N ASP A 197 -1.89 23.46 -8.00
CA ASP A 197 -2.42 22.24 -8.59
C ASP A 197 -1.37 21.13 -8.56
N PRO A 198 -1.56 20.06 -7.76
CA PRO A 198 -0.56 19.01 -7.61
C PRO A 198 -0.33 18.18 -8.88
N ASP A 199 -1.20 18.29 -9.90
CA ASP A 199 -1.07 17.53 -11.15
C ASP A 199 -0.35 18.33 -12.25
N THR A 200 -0.35 19.65 -12.15
CA THR A 200 0.13 20.50 -13.26
C THR A 200 1.18 21.54 -12.87
N ASP A 201 1.29 21.92 -11.60
CA ASP A 201 2.19 22.99 -11.15
C ASP A 201 3.62 22.53 -10.85
N PHE A 202 3.88 21.22 -10.77
CA PHE A 202 5.22 20.65 -10.60
C PHE A 202 5.90 20.41 -11.95
N ALA A 203 7.23 20.55 -12.01
CA ALA A 203 8.00 20.18 -13.19
C ALA A 203 8.02 18.66 -13.40
N GLU A 204 8.10 17.93 -12.30
CA GLU A 204 8.11 16.46 -12.26
C GLU A 204 7.61 15.99 -10.88
N THR A 205 6.99 14.82 -10.84
CA THR A 205 6.62 14.13 -9.60
C THR A 205 7.22 12.73 -9.59
N ILE A 206 7.73 12.31 -8.42
CA ILE A 206 8.37 11.01 -8.23
C ILE A 206 7.66 10.29 -7.09
N GLU A 207 7.26 9.04 -7.31
CA GLU A 207 6.76 8.15 -6.27
C GLU A 207 7.94 7.37 -5.67
N ALA A 208 8.27 7.68 -4.41
CA ALA A 208 9.45 7.13 -3.74
C ALA A 208 9.22 5.78 -3.06
N GLY A 209 7.96 5.37 -2.89
CA GLY A 209 7.53 4.09 -2.32
C GLY A 209 7.50 4.05 -0.79
N SER A 210 8.34 4.84 -0.09
CA SER A 210 8.33 4.93 1.37
C SER A 210 8.69 6.32 1.86
N HIS A 211 8.38 6.63 3.13
CA HIS A 211 8.73 7.91 3.74
C HIS A 211 10.24 8.11 3.86
N ASN A 212 10.99 7.08 4.20
CA ASN A 212 12.45 7.13 4.28
C ASN A 212 13.06 7.48 2.92
N ASN A 213 12.54 6.90 1.83
CA ASN A 213 12.99 7.21 0.47
C ASN A 213 12.70 8.66 0.08
N VAL A 214 11.53 9.22 0.45
CA VAL A 214 11.23 10.64 0.21
C VAL A 214 12.26 11.52 0.90
N VAL A 215 12.54 11.27 2.19
CA VAL A 215 13.54 12.05 2.94
C VAL A 215 14.92 11.92 2.32
N THR A 216 15.33 10.71 1.95
CA THR A 216 16.64 10.44 1.30
C THR A 216 16.76 11.16 -0.05
N GLN A 217 15.73 11.14 -0.89
CA GLN A 217 15.76 11.83 -2.20
C GLN A 217 15.81 13.35 -2.05
N VAL A 218 15.11 13.92 -1.06
CA VAL A 218 15.21 15.35 -0.75
C VAL A 218 16.61 15.67 -0.19
N TYR A 219 17.13 14.85 0.71
CA TYR A 219 18.48 15.02 1.27
C TYR A 219 19.57 15.02 0.18
N ASN A 220 19.47 14.11 -0.77
CA ASN A 220 20.41 13.99 -1.90
C ASN A 220 20.22 15.09 -2.96
N GLY A 221 19.04 15.75 -2.99
CA GLY A 221 18.69 16.74 -4.00
C GLY A 221 18.14 16.13 -5.30
N ASP A 222 17.70 14.87 -5.27
CA ASP A 222 16.99 14.22 -6.38
C ASP A 222 15.59 14.81 -6.51
N CYS A 223 14.98 15.24 -5.38
CA CYS A 223 13.77 16.05 -5.31
C CYS A 223 14.05 17.39 -4.65
N ASP A 224 13.42 18.46 -5.14
CA ASP A 224 13.47 19.79 -4.51
C ASP A 224 12.66 19.83 -3.22
N ALA A 225 11.55 19.09 -3.20
CA ALA A 225 10.64 18.97 -2.06
C ALA A 225 10.06 17.54 -1.95
N GLY A 226 9.53 17.20 -0.79
CA GLY A 226 8.86 15.93 -0.57
C GLY A 226 7.75 16.03 0.46
N ALA A 227 6.77 15.14 0.36
CA ALA A 227 5.70 15.01 1.35
C ALA A 227 5.92 13.75 2.20
N THR A 228 5.77 13.87 3.52
CA THR A 228 5.98 12.77 4.45
C THR A 228 5.18 12.98 5.74
N PHE A 229 5.29 12.09 6.74
CA PHE A 229 4.73 12.32 8.07
C PHE A 229 5.67 13.14 8.95
N SER A 230 5.13 13.74 10.02
CA SER A 230 5.90 14.51 11.01
C SER A 230 7.06 13.68 11.55
N ASP A 231 8.26 14.26 11.43
CA ASP A 231 9.54 13.69 11.86
C ASP A 231 10.00 12.38 11.20
N ALA A 232 9.47 12.04 10.00
CA ALA A 232 10.01 10.95 9.19
C ALA A 232 11.53 11.05 8.93
N ARG A 233 12.09 12.25 9.07
CA ARG A 233 13.54 12.50 8.94
C ARG A 233 14.37 11.72 9.95
N THR A 234 13.84 11.46 11.15
CA THR A 234 14.54 10.65 12.16
C THR A 234 14.72 9.20 11.75
N GLY A 235 13.88 8.69 10.84
CA GLY A 235 13.99 7.32 10.33
C GLY A 235 15.25 7.04 9.50
N ILE A 236 15.99 8.07 9.09
CA ILE A 236 17.26 7.92 8.35
C ILE A 236 18.45 8.60 9.06
N GLU A 237 18.27 9.03 10.32
CA GLU A 237 19.30 9.77 11.06
C GLU A 237 20.57 8.93 11.34
N GLU A 238 20.44 7.61 11.47
CA GLU A 238 21.57 6.72 11.62
C GLU A 238 22.48 6.72 10.37
N GLU A 239 21.88 6.76 9.18
CA GLU A 239 22.62 6.80 7.91
C GLU A 239 23.08 8.22 7.58
N PHE A 240 22.24 9.23 7.90
CA PHE A 240 22.50 10.64 7.62
C PHE A 240 22.41 11.50 8.89
N PRO A 241 23.44 11.54 9.75
CA PRO A 241 23.36 12.21 11.05
C PRO A 241 23.06 13.72 11.00
N ASP A 242 23.23 14.36 9.86
CA ASP A 242 22.95 15.79 9.63
C ASP A 242 21.61 16.04 8.93
N VAL A 243 20.74 15.00 8.79
CA VAL A 243 19.48 15.10 8.05
C VAL A 243 18.55 16.17 8.60
N LEU A 244 18.46 16.34 9.91
CA LEU A 244 17.59 17.34 10.55
C LEU A 244 18.05 18.79 10.29
N GLU A 245 19.34 18.99 9.99
CA GLU A 245 19.92 20.29 9.62
C GLU A 245 19.76 20.56 8.12
N LYS A 246 19.93 19.52 7.29
CA LYS A 246 19.89 19.64 5.82
C LYS A 246 18.51 19.60 5.24
N VAL A 247 17.59 18.84 5.82
CA VAL A 247 16.19 18.71 5.40
C VAL A 247 15.30 19.37 6.43
N ILE A 248 14.69 20.46 6.06
CA ILE A 248 13.84 21.26 6.93
C ILE A 248 12.37 21.11 6.58
N VAL A 249 11.49 21.37 7.55
CA VAL A 249 10.04 21.39 7.35
C VAL A 249 9.64 22.74 6.76
N LEU A 250 9.04 22.73 5.58
CA LEU A 250 8.45 23.91 4.94
C LEU A 250 7.06 24.21 5.48
N ALA A 251 6.22 23.16 5.62
CA ALA A 251 4.85 23.30 6.11
C ALA A 251 4.35 22.00 6.75
N ASN A 252 3.42 22.11 7.70
CA ASN A 252 2.67 20.99 8.25
C ASN A 252 1.24 21.00 7.70
N THR A 253 0.65 19.82 7.55
CA THR A 253 -0.77 19.67 7.22
C THR A 253 -1.65 19.83 8.45
N SER A 254 -2.99 19.73 8.27
CA SER A 254 -3.92 19.47 9.36
C SER A 254 -3.64 18.12 10.03
N ASP A 255 -4.19 17.94 11.24
CA ASP A 255 -4.11 16.70 12.00
C ASP A 255 -4.79 15.55 11.23
N ILE A 256 -4.16 14.39 11.28
CA ILE A 256 -4.60 13.13 10.69
C ILE A 256 -4.80 12.13 11.82
N PRO A 257 -5.92 11.40 11.93
CA PRO A 257 -6.02 10.26 12.82
C PRO A 257 -4.87 9.28 12.56
N ASN A 258 -4.28 8.72 13.62
CA ASN A 258 -3.19 7.74 13.45
C ASN A 258 -3.68 6.42 12.84
N ASP A 259 -2.72 5.59 12.46
CA ASP A 259 -2.92 4.30 11.80
C ASP A 259 -3.75 3.35 12.67
N SER A 260 -4.54 2.50 12.01
CA SER A 260 -5.40 1.52 12.65
C SER A 260 -4.76 0.14 12.69
N VAL A 261 -5.09 -0.64 13.73
CA VAL A 261 -5.06 -2.10 13.67
C VAL A 261 -6.51 -2.55 13.45
N ALA A 262 -6.76 -3.08 12.27
CA ALA A 262 -8.10 -3.39 11.78
C ALA A 262 -8.23 -4.87 11.39
N PHE A 263 -9.47 -5.36 11.44
CA PHE A 263 -9.82 -6.76 11.19
C PHE A 263 -10.78 -6.85 10.02
N ILE A 264 -10.73 -7.95 9.25
CA ILE A 264 -11.74 -8.23 8.23
C ILE A 264 -13.13 -8.39 8.86
N ALA A 265 -14.19 -8.12 8.08
CA ALA A 265 -15.57 -8.10 8.57
C ALA A 265 -16.01 -9.40 9.28
N ASP A 266 -15.64 -10.54 8.74
CA ASP A 266 -16.05 -11.86 9.24
C ASP A 266 -15.03 -12.48 10.22
N PHE A 267 -14.09 -11.69 10.79
CA PHE A 267 -13.12 -12.19 11.75
C PHE A 267 -13.83 -12.67 13.03
N PRO A 268 -13.52 -13.88 13.56
CA PRO A 268 -14.20 -14.43 14.74
C PRO A 268 -14.06 -13.50 15.96
N ALA A 269 -15.20 -13.15 16.56
CA ALA A 269 -15.26 -12.11 17.60
C ALA A 269 -14.46 -12.47 18.87
N ASP A 270 -14.44 -13.73 19.26
CA ASP A 270 -13.69 -14.24 20.42
C ASP A 270 -12.17 -14.19 20.19
N MET A 271 -11.70 -14.54 18.99
CA MET A 271 -10.30 -14.41 18.61
C MET A 271 -9.90 -12.91 18.51
N ARG A 272 -10.79 -12.06 17.96
CA ARG A 272 -10.54 -10.61 17.90
C ARG A 272 -10.33 -10.02 19.29
N GLU A 273 -11.21 -10.33 20.25
CA GLU A 273 -11.08 -9.85 21.63
C GLU A 273 -9.78 -10.33 22.27
N GLN A 274 -9.42 -11.59 22.07
CA GLN A 274 -8.19 -12.19 22.55
C GLN A 274 -6.94 -11.48 21.97
N ILE A 275 -6.91 -11.25 20.66
CA ILE A 275 -5.79 -10.59 19.96
C ILE A 275 -5.68 -9.11 20.35
N VAL A 276 -6.80 -8.39 20.42
CA VAL A 276 -6.82 -6.98 20.85
C VAL A 276 -6.27 -6.84 22.27
N THR A 277 -6.69 -7.72 23.17
CA THR A 277 -6.18 -7.73 24.56
C THR A 277 -4.67 -8.02 24.57
N ALA A 278 -4.23 -9.03 23.84
CA ALA A 278 -2.83 -9.39 23.76
C ALA A 278 -1.97 -8.27 23.16
N LEU A 279 -2.43 -7.59 22.10
CA LEU A 279 -1.72 -6.44 21.50
C LEU A 279 -1.55 -5.27 22.48
N LEU A 280 -2.60 -4.97 23.27
CA LEU A 280 -2.52 -3.93 24.29
C LEU A 280 -1.52 -4.30 25.40
N ASP A 281 -1.49 -5.57 25.83
CA ASP A 281 -0.54 -6.07 26.81
C ASP A 281 0.90 -6.06 26.26
N ILE A 282 1.10 -6.54 25.02
CA ILE A 282 2.39 -6.53 24.31
C ILE A 282 2.94 -5.12 24.19
N ALA A 283 2.10 -4.14 23.84
CA ALA A 283 2.48 -2.74 23.75
C ALA A 283 2.99 -2.15 25.08
N GLY A 284 2.68 -2.78 26.22
CA GLY A 284 3.20 -2.44 27.53
C GLY A 284 4.52 -3.11 27.90
N THR A 285 5.03 -4.06 27.10
CA THR A 285 6.28 -4.78 27.35
C THR A 285 7.47 -4.08 26.68
N PRO A 286 8.71 -4.21 27.22
CA PRO A 286 9.89 -3.63 26.57
C PRO A 286 10.09 -4.15 25.13
N GLU A 287 9.92 -5.45 24.89
CA GLU A 287 10.10 -6.08 23.58
C GLU A 287 9.02 -5.65 22.58
N GLY A 288 7.76 -5.57 23.03
CA GLY A 288 6.67 -5.06 22.20
C GLY A 288 6.82 -3.58 21.86
N GLN A 289 7.28 -2.76 22.81
CA GLN A 289 7.56 -1.33 22.56
C GLN A 289 8.71 -1.14 21.58
N GLU A 290 9.79 -1.95 21.67
CA GLU A 290 10.89 -1.91 20.73
C GLU A 290 10.41 -2.26 19.30
N ALA A 291 9.63 -3.35 19.17
CA ALA A 291 9.07 -3.75 17.88
C ALA A 291 8.12 -2.70 17.31
N LEU A 292 7.22 -2.14 18.11
CA LEU A 292 6.29 -1.08 17.69
C LEU A 292 7.00 0.22 17.29
N ASN A 293 8.04 0.58 18.04
CA ASN A 293 8.82 1.79 17.75
C ASN A 293 9.61 1.64 16.44
N THR A 294 10.30 0.50 16.25
CA THR A 294 11.02 0.20 15.02
C THR A 294 10.08 0.10 13.81
N LEU A 295 8.88 -0.47 14.00
CA LEU A 295 7.89 -0.64 12.94
C LEU A 295 7.50 0.70 12.30
N TYR A 296 6.97 1.65 13.11
CA TYR A 296 6.42 2.93 12.62
C TYR A 296 6.54 4.06 13.65
N ASN A 297 7.53 4.07 14.53
CA ASN A 297 7.64 5.02 15.66
C ASN A 297 6.41 5.01 16.58
N ILE A 298 5.80 3.83 16.79
CA ILE A 298 4.62 3.68 17.63
C ILE A 298 5.04 3.59 19.10
N GLU A 299 4.49 4.46 19.94
CA GLU A 299 4.73 4.49 21.39
C GLU A 299 3.69 3.67 22.16
N GLY A 300 2.55 3.36 21.54
CA GLY A 300 1.49 2.59 22.20
C GLY A 300 0.28 2.35 21.30
N LEU A 301 -0.65 1.58 21.83
CA LEU A 301 -1.92 1.25 21.20
C LEU A 301 -3.07 1.67 22.12
N GLN A 302 -4.17 2.15 21.54
CA GLN A 302 -5.40 2.50 22.25
C GLN A 302 -6.61 1.87 21.57
N ALA A 303 -7.61 1.47 22.36
CA ALA A 303 -8.87 0.98 21.82
C ALA A 303 -9.52 2.06 20.92
N SER A 304 -10.01 1.64 19.78
CA SER A 304 -10.61 2.53 18.77
C SER A 304 -11.83 1.86 18.14
N SER A 305 -12.45 2.58 17.23
CA SER A 305 -13.57 2.09 16.41
C SER A 305 -13.63 2.89 15.12
N ASP A 306 -14.46 2.45 14.18
CA ASP A 306 -14.68 3.12 12.91
C ASP A 306 -15.04 4.62 13.06
N ALA A 307 -15.86 4.98 14.06
CA ALA A 307 -16.26 6.36 14.33
C ALA A 307 -15.08 7.31 14.64
N PHE A 308 -13.92 6.78 15.07
CA PHE A 308 -12.72 7.59 15.29
C PHE A 308 -12.25 8.27 14.00
N TYR A 309 -12.55 7.70 12.84
CA TYR A 309 -12.11 8.19 11.53
C TYR A 309 -13.15 9.07 10.81
N ASP A 310 -14.31 9.37 11.43
CA ASP A 310 -15.37 10.19 10.82
C ASP A 310 -14.93 11.61 10.47
N THR A 311 -14.07 12.22 11.31
CA THR A 311 -13.53 13.55 11.03
C THR A 311 -12.71 13.54 9.75
N PHE A 312 -11.89 12.51 9.55
CA PHE A 312 -11.07 12.36 8.34
C PHE A 312 -11.95 12.16 7.09
N ARG A 313 -13.00 11.33 7.18
CA ARG A 313 -13.99 11.18 6.09
C ARG A 313 -14.65 12.51 5.73
N ALA A 314 -15.01 13.30 6.74
CA ALA A 314 -15.57 14.64 6.54
C ALA A 314 -14.58 15.61 5.87
N ASP A 315 -13.29 15.51 6.17
CA ASP A 315 -12.24 16.33 5.57
C ASP A 315 -12.03 15.96 4.09
N LEU A 316 -12.01 14.68 3.76
CA LEU A 316 -11.96 14.20 2.38
C LEU A 316 -13.18 14.69 1.58
N SER A 317 -14.38 14.55 2.14
CA SER A 317 -15.62 15.02 1.50
C SER A 317 -15.60 16.53 1.24
N ARG A 318 -15.10 17.34 2.19
CA ARG A 318 -14.95 18.80 2.01
C ARG A 318 -13.94 19.16 0.92
N ALA A 319 -12.94 18.33 0.72
CA ALA A 319 -11.98 18.46 -0.37
C ALA A 319 -12.52 17.95 -1.72
N GLY A 320 -13.77 17.45 -1.76
CA GLY A 320 -14.38 16.89 -2.97
C GLY A 320 -13.95 15.47 -3.29
N ILE A 321 -13.30 14.78 -2.35
CA ILE A 321 -12.91 13.38 -2.47
C ILE A 321 -14.05 12.55 -1.88
N ASN A 322 -14.73 11.78 -2.72
CA ASN A 322 -15.77 10.85 -2.29
C ASN A 322 -15.18 9.43 -2.20
N ILE A 323 -15.11 8.89 -0.97
CA ILE A 323 -14.57 7.56 -0.73
C ILE A 323 -15.42 6.48 -1.40
N GLU A 324 -16.75 6.63 -1.41
CA GLU A 324 -17.67 5.67 -2.06
C GLU A 324 -17.37 5.52 -3.56
N ASP A 325 -17.00 6.63 -4.25
CA ASP A 325 -16.65 6.60 -5.67
C ASP A 325 -15.28 5.94 -5.93
N LEU A 326 -14.38 6.02 -4.96
CA LEU A 326 -13.05 5.39 -5.03
C LEU A 326 -13.05 3.92 -4.62
N ALA A 327 -14.04 3.49 -3.84
CA ALA A 327 -14.16 2.12 -3.32
C ALA A 327 -14.87 1.16 -4.30
N GLN A 328 -15.37 1.66 -5.44
CA GLN A 328 -15.99 0.87 -6.50
C GLN A 328 -14.94 0.32 -7.46
#